data_9173ab0a513693991dc58e804aaa5f40
#
_entry.id   9173ab0a513693991dc58e804aaa5f40
#
_cell.length_a   1.000
_cell.length_b   1.000
_cell.length_c   1.000
_cell.angle_alpha   90.00
_cell.angle_beta   90.00
_cell.angle_gamma   90.00
#
_symmetry.space_group_name_H-M   'P 1'
#
loop_
_entity.id
_entity.type
_entity.pdbx_description
1 polymer ?
#
loop_
_entity_poly.entity_id
_entity_poly.type
_entity_poly.pdbx_seq_one_letter_code
_entity_poly.pdbx_strand_id
1 'polypeptide(L)'
;MFGVLLPIESIATESSSSALQVAQAPSEPGGGLGLQPLPPPAEVMDQEFSTQPYNMPTPMEPQLENILGRLDELEKGLAAPKKPDVNADLKKEFDVNDGAGDWRDLSGDKWAVKLGGHVQIDSINWAHVENPPVPAFNYFEFRRLRLMADGVGYGVYDFRIQIDIEPEGEDAVTTPVTVIKDAYLTMNEIPVLDRWRIGNFFVPFSLEQVTNDTNNIFLERSIPTQGIFAADRELGMAVYGVNDAKDFTWTSGVFVDSLSEATKERIDNKQGQRVSGRLTYLPYYDEPSNGRYLVHTGGGVLYTHDQDQLARFRTRPQIHEGPFLIDSGAFPARSYTTGNIELATVWGPFSVQSEMFLSNVDRINDEAATISGAYVYFSYFLTGENRIYERYGQHGAQFGRTVPFSNFFLVPGGHGPGAWELKGRWSNLTLTELDSGQYNDFTFGLNWYWSDRVRTMFEWIHPVTRFGTTPYGPTTSDIIGMRFDFNF
;
A
#
# COMPACT_ATOMS: atom_id res chain seq x y z
N MET A 1 -34.97 15.16 -55.07
CA MET A 1 -36.25 15.88 -55.08
C MET A 1 -36.65 16.09 -53.65
N PHE A 2 -36.87 17.33 -53.27
CA PHE A 2 -37.30 17.91 -51.99
C PHE A 2 -36.29 17.92 -50.83
N GLY A 3 -35.62 19.06 -50.76
CA GLY A 3 -35.03 19.60 -49.53
C GLY A 3 -36.07 20.33 -48.70
N VAL A 4 -35.78 20.37 -47.38
CA VAL A 4 -36.40 21.35 -46.50
C VAL A 4 -35.26 21.96 -45.67
N LEU A 5 -34.96 23.22 -45.98
CA LEU A 5 -34.23 24.18 -45.19
C LEU A 5 -35.23 24.81 -44.19
N LEU A 6 -34.88 24.86 -42.91
CA LEU A 6 -35.48 25.76 -41.93
C LEU A 6 -34.39 26.51 -41.14
N PRO A 7 -34.65 27.74 -40.64
CA PRO A 7 -33.66 28.79 -40.53
C PRO A 7 -32.99 28.87 -39.16
N ILE A 8 -31.82 29.48 -39.22
CA ILE A 8 -31.01 29.92 -38.04
C ILE A 8 -31.69 31.18 -37.46
N GLU A 9 -32.13 31.12 -36.20
CA GLU A 9 -32.43 32.30 -35.41
C GLU A 9 -31.24 32.61 -34.48
N SER A 10 -30.69 33.79 -34.70
CA SER A 10 -29.69 34.44 -33.89
C SER A 10 -30.37 34.97 -32.59
N ILE A 11 -29.90 34.56 -31.42
CA ILE A 11 -30.23 35.20 -30.15
C ILE A 11 -29.03 35.99 -29.68
N ALA A 12 -29.28 37.27 -29.50
CA ALA A 12 -28.34 38.28 -29.11
C ALA A 12 -27.85 38.13 -27.67
N THR A 13 -26.58 38.45 -27.51
CA THR A 13 -25.90 38.66 -26.22
C THR A 13 -26.48 39.85 -25.48
N GLU A 14 -27.04 39.65 -24.31
CA GLU A 14 -27.18 40.71 -23.30
C GLU A 14 -26.11 40.51 -22.19
N SER A 15 -25.20 41.47 -22.16
CA SER A 15 -24.25 41.66 -21.08
C SER A 15 -24.93 42.41 -19.93
N SER A 16 -25.14 41.79 -18.80
CA SER A 16 -25.45 42.50 -17.57
C SER A 16 -24.24 42.48 -16.63
N SER A 17 -23.58 43.62 -16.56
CA SER A 17 -22.61 43.98 -15.56
C SER A 17 -23.32 44.22 -14.23
N SER A 18 -23.15 43.37 -13.24
CA SER A 18 -23.52 43.68 -11.85
C SER A 18 -22.25 44.03 -11.07
N ALA A 19 -22.20 45.33 -10.70
CA ALA A 19 -21.16 45.90 -9.87
C ALA A 19 -21.16 45.24 -8.46
N LEU A 20 -20.00 44.82 -8.01
CA LEU A 20 -19.76 44.47 -6.61
C LEU A 20 -19.80 45.76 -5.77
N GLN A 21 -20.81 45.90 -4.94
CA GLN A 21 -20.81 46.86 -3.82
C GLN A 21 -19.92 46.30 -2.70
N VAL A 22 -18.84 47.03 -2.43
CA VAL A 22 -18.01 46.86 -1.25
C VAL A 22 -18.78 47.34 -0.04
N ALA A 23 -19.17 46.48 0.86
CA ALA A 23 -19.73 46.85 2.14
C ALA A 23 -18.60 47.32 3.06
N GLN A 24 -18.68 48.58 3.48
CA GLN A 24 -17.84 49.19 4.51
C GLN A 24 -18.18 48.58 5.88
N ALA A 25 -17.13 48.16 6.59
CA ALA A 25 -17.23 47.73 7.98
C ALA A 25 -17.48 48.94 8.90
N PRO A 26 -18.27 48.78 9.97
CA PRO A 26 -18.44 49.83 10.97
C PRO A 26 -17.23 49.95 11.90
N SER A 27 -16.91 51.20 12.20
CA SER A 27 -15.84 51.66 13.11
C SER A 27 -16.06 51.19 14.55
N GLU A 28 -14.95 50.84 15.18
CA GLU A 28 -14.78 50.49 16.61
C GLU A 28 -15.33 51.50 17.61
N PRO A 29 -15.49 51.04 18.86
CA PRO A 29 -14.91 51.83 19.94
C PRO A 29 -13.90 51.07 20.78
N GLY A 30 -12.84 51.76 21.09
CA GLY A 30 -11.62 51.33 21.71
C GLY A 30 -11.74 50.69 23.09
N GLY A 31 -10.87 49.68 23.26
CA GLY A 31 -10.49 49.11 24.53
C GLY A 31 -8.99 48.88 24.51
N GLY A 32 -8.23 49.87 24.97
CA GLY A 32 -6.79 49.82 25.04
C GLY A 32 -6.34 48.77 26.07
N LEU A 33 -5.64 47.73 25.61
CA LEU A 33 -4.77 46.92 26.46
C LEU A 33 -3.42 47.63 26.52
N GLY A 34 -3.14 48.26 27.68
CA GLY A 34 -1.88 48.91 28.01
C GLY A 34 -0.74 47.89 28.01
N LEU A 35 0.13 47.98 27.02
CA LEU A 35 1.45 47.42 27.09
C LEU A 35 2.28 48.29 28.05
N GLN A 36 2.67 47.73 29.18
CA GLN A 36 3.69 48.33 30.06
C GLN A 36 5.04 48.37 29.33
N PRO A 37 5.76 49.49 29.37
CA PRO A 37 7.11 49.58 28.82
C PRO A 37 8.08 48.74 29.64
N LEU A 38 8.99 48.06 28.97
CA LEU A 38 10.11 47.35 29.57
C LEU A 38 10.97 48.30 30.41
N PRO A 39 11.44 47.86 31.58
CA PRO A 39 12.34 48.69 32.38
C PRO A 39 13.68 48.93 31.69
N PRO A 40 14.34 50.06 31.89
CA PRO A 40 15.64 50.39 31.30
C PRO A 40 16.72 49.45 31.85
N PRO A 41 17.80 49.23 31.11
CA PRO A 41 18.91 48.38 31.54
C PRO A 41 19.56 48.94 32.83
N ALA A 42 19.74 48.05 33.81
CA ALA A 42 20.37 48.40 35.08
C ALA A 42 21.82 48.87 34.81
N GLU A 43 22.16 50.02 35.38
CA GLU A 43 23.52 50.50 35.45
C GLU A 43 24.44 49.50 36.12
N VAL A 44 25.58 49.25 35.52
CA VAL A 44 26.66 48.39 36.07
C VAL A 44 27.28 49.20 37.22
N MET A 45 26.94 48.81 38.46
CA MET A 45 27.68 49.23 39.62
C MET A 45 29.01 48.47 39.66
N ASP A 46 30.10 49.22 39.60
CA ASP A 46 31.44 48.71 39.91
C ASP A 46 31.49 48.24 41.37
N GLN A 47 31.42 46.93 41.60
CA GLN A 47 31.80 46.31 42.84
C GLN A 47 33.25 45.85 42.78
N GLU A 48 34.08 46.47 43.60
CA GLU A 48 35.45 46.05 43.86
C GLU A 48 35.48 44.57 44.26
N PHE A 49 36.23 43.80 43.45
CA PHE A 49 36.54 42.42 43.73
C PHE A 49 37.45 42.30 44.96
N SER A 50 36.91 41.91 46.11
CA SER A 50 37.65 41.46 47.26
C SER A 50 38.34 40.14 46.89
N THR A 51 39.66 40.14 46.83
CA THR A 51 40.51 38.96 46.67
C THR A 51 40.55 38.15 47.96
N GLN A 52 39.58 37.26 48.13
CA GLN A 52 39.75 36.13 49.06
C GLN A 52 40.18 34.88 48.25
N PRO A 53 41.11 34.08 48.76
CA PRO A 53 41.56 32.87 48.03
C PRO A 53 40.39 31.85 47.99
N TYR A 54 40.03 31.50 46.79
CA TYR A 54 39.04 30.44 46.49
C TYR A 54 39.65 29.12 46.93
N ASN A 55 39.08 28.50 48.00
CA ASN A 55 39.38 27.12 48.31
C ASN A 55 38.81 26.21 47.20
N MET A 56 39.71 25.63 46.38
CA MET A 56 39.30 24.59 45.43
C MET A 56 38.69 23.41 46.21
N PRO A 57 37.52 22.97 45.80
CA PRO A 57 36.98 21.71 46.33
C PRO A 57 37.88 20.55 45.85
N THR A 58 38.11 19.64 46.75
CA THR A 58 38.85 18.37 46.62
C THR A 58 38.57 17.61 45.31
N PRO A 59 39.51 16.82 44.79
CA PRO A 59 39.55 16.36 43.41
C PRO A 59 38.34 15.57 42.97
N MET A 60 37.79 15.92 41.82
CA MET A 60 36.65 15.28 41.14
C MET A 60 37.01 13.89 40.58
N GLU A 61 38.19 13.35 40.83
CA GLU A 61 38.61 12.04 40.33
C GLU A 61 37.70 10.86 40.70
N PRO A 62 37.21 10.71 41.96
CA PRO A 62 36.36 9.57 42.29
C PRO A 62 34.97 9.63 41.65
N GLN A 63 34.45 10.82 41.35
CA GLN A 63 33.16 10.98 40.68
C GLN A 63 33.30 10.73 39.19
N LEU A 64 34.40 11.11 38.58
CA LEU A 64 34.67 10.86 37.16
C LEU A 64 34.87 9.35 36.92
N GLU A 65 35.63 8.66 37.77
CA GLU A 65 35.77 7.19 37.68
C GLU A 65 34.45 6.44 37.85
N ASN A 66 33.58 6.90 38.72
CA ASN A 66 32.24 6.31 38.91
C ASN A 66 31.35 6.54 37.67
N ILE A 67 31.41 7.74 37.08
CA ILE A 67 30.69 8.06 35.84
C ILE A 67 31.23 7.26 34.66
N LEU A 68 32.53 7.13 34.52
CA LEU A 68 33.18 6.32 33.49
C LEU A 68 32.87 4.83 33.67
N GLY A 69 32.88 4.31 34.90
CA GLY A 69 32.46 2.93 35.19
C GLY A 69 30.99 2.65 34.83
N ARG A 70 30.09 3.62 35.09
CA ARG A 70 28.68 3.52 34.69
C ARG A 70 28.45 3.67 33.19
N LEU A 71 29.27 4.45 32.49
CA LEU A 71 29.29 4.56 31.06
C LEU A 71 29.75 3.24 30.41
N ASP A 72 30.83 2.62 30.95
CA ASP A 72 31.32 1.30 30.51
C ASP A 72 30.28 0.18 30.75
N GLU A 73 29.53 0.24 31.85
CA GLU A 73 28.42 -0.70 32.09
C GLU A 73 27.23 -0.45 31.16
N LEU A 74 26.94 0.81 30.84
CA LEU A 74 25.92 1.17 29.85
C LEU A 74 26.36 0.81 28.43
N GLU A 75 27.62 1.00 28.06
CA GLU A 75 28.15 0.54 26.78
C GLU A 75 28.17 -0.98 26.64
N LYS A 76 28.48 -1.70 27.72
CA LYS A 76 28.33 -3.18 27.74
C LYS A 76 26.89 -3.64 27.71
N GLY A 77 25.96 -2.86 28.27
CA GLY A 77 24.51 -3.07 28.15
C GLY A 77 23.93 -2.66 26.79
N LEU A 78 24.58 -1.72 26.11
CA LEU A 78 24.29 -1.24 24.77
C LEU A 78 25.15 -1.94 23.70
N ALA A 79 25.83 -3.05 24.05
CA ALA A 79 26.47 -3.90 23.05
C ALA A 79 25.44 -4.11 21.93
N ALA A 80 25.81 -3.64 20.72
CA ALA A 80 24.96 -3.61 19.54
C ALA A 80 24.11 -4.87 19.50
N PRO A 81 22.78 -4.77 19.24
CA PRO A 81 21.96 -5.95 19.12
C PRO A 81 22.67 -6.83 18.11
N LYS A 82 23.12 -8.01 18.54
CA LYS A 82 23.55 -9.05 17.63
C LYS A 82 22.48 -9.07 16.57
N LYS A 83 22.86 -8.93 15.28
CA LYS A 83 21.93 -9.17 14.16
C LYS A 83 21.12 -10.38 14.61
N PRO A 84 19.77 -10.29 14.70
CA PRO A 84 18.99 -11.40 15.12
C PRO A 84 19.40 -12.55 14.21
N ASP A 85 19.92 -13.61 14.81
CA ASP A 85 20.07 -14.85 14.10
C ASP A 85 18.64 -15.32 13.85
N VAL A 86 18.12 -15.00 12.65
CA VAL A 86 16.74 -15.32 12.26
C VAL A 86 16.46 -16.79 12.51
N ASN A 87 17.47 -17.65 12.39
CA ASN A 87 17.39 -19.07 12.73
C ASN A 87 17.33 -19.32 14.25
N ALA A 88 17.97 -18.49 15.07
CA ALA A 88 17.94 -18.65 16.52
C ALA A 88 16.64 -18.13 17.14
N ASP A 89 16.07 -17.08 16.58
CA ASP A 89 14.76 -16.55 17.01
C ASP A 89 13.63 -17.47 16.54
N LEU A 90 13.69 -18.01 15.33
CA LEU A 90 12.77 -19.05 14.87
C LEU A 90 12.89 -20.31 15.74
N LYS A 91 14.10 -20.78 16.11
CA LYS A 91 14.28 -21.91 17.03
C LYS A 91 13.70 -21.65 18.41
N LYS A 92 13.79 -20.45 18.95
CA LYS A 92 13.21 -20.09 20.25
C LYS A 92 11.68 -19.98 20.22
N GLU A 93 11.10 -19.51 19.11
CA GLU A 93 9.64 -19.39 18.96
C GLU A 93 8.98 -20.78 18.78
N PHE A 94 9.76 -21.79 18.35
CA PHE A 94 9.31 -23.17 18.17
C PHE A 94 9.81 -24.15 19.25
N ASP A 95 10.62 -23.70 20.21
CA ASP A 95 11.09 -24.53 21.33
C ASP A 95 10.00 -24.65 22.42
N VAL A 96 8.88 -25.26 22.04
CA VAL A 96 7.89 -25.76 23.00
C VAL A 96 8.35 -27.14 23.43
N ASN A 97 9.12 -27.16 24.49
CA ASN A 97 9.66 -28.36 25.10
C ASN A 97 8.55 -29.13 25.84
N ASP A 98 7.67 -29.78 25.11
CA ASP A 98 6.69 -30.74 25.60
C ASP A 98 6.87 -32.07 24.88
N GLY A 99 7.57 -32.98 25.51
CA GLY A 99 7.89 -34.37 25.27
C GLY A 99 7.05 -35.28 24.38
N ALA A 100 6.20 -34.79 23.54
CA ALA A 100 5.57 -35.46 22.43
C ALA A 100 6.14 -34.80 21.15
N GLY A 101 6.83 -35.56 20.32
CA GLY A 101 7.34 -35.08 19.05
C GLY A 101 6.28 -34.23 18.35
N ASP A 102 6.44 -32.94 18.45
CA ASP A 102 5.38 -32.00 18.03
C ASP A 102 5.33 -32.07 16.50
N TRP A 103 4.25 -32.61 15.99
CA TRP A 103 3.97 -32.65 14.55
C TRP A 103 3.96 -31.23 13.92
N ARG A 104 3.98 -30.18 14.75
CA ARG A 104 4.09 -28.78 14.33
C ARG A 104 5.54 -28.35 14.14
N ASP A 105 6.51 -29.04 14.74
CA ASP A 105 7.91 -28.78 14.52
C ASP A 105 8.37 -29.48 13.24
N LEU A 106 8.12 -28.82 12.11
CA LEU A 106 8.62 -29.22 10.81
C LEU A 106 10.08 -28.76 10.61
N SER A 107 10.67 -28.15 11.64
CA SER A 107 12.03 -27.63 11.58
C SER A 107 13.04 -28.74 11.85
N GLY A 108 13.94 -28.92 10.91
CA GLY A 108 15.13 -29.75 11.08
C GLY A 108 16.37 -28.87 11.20
N ASP A 109 17.54 -29.48 11.33
CA ASP A 109 18.83 -28.76 11.38
C ASP A 109 19.09 -27.86 10.16
N LYS A 110 18.37 -28.07 9.06
CA LYS A 110 18.59 -27.43 7.76
C LYS A 110 17.40 -26.58 7.29
N TRP A 111 16.22 -26.82 7.83
CA TRP A 111 14.98 -26.13 7.44
C TRP A 111 14.23 -25.63 8.68
N ALA A 112 13.67 -24.43 8.59
CA ALA A 112 12.71 -23.91 9.54
C ALA A 112 11.43 -23.51 8.78
N VAL A 113 10.27 -23.92 9.28
CA VAL A 113 8.97 -23.65 8.68
C VAL A 113 8.05 -23.01 9.69
N LYS A 114 7.41 -21.91 9.31
CA LYS A 114 6.40 -21.20 10.08
C LYS A 114 5.04 -21.33 9.41
N LEU A 115 4.05 -21.80 10.14
CA LEU A 115 2.66 -21.79 9.72
C LEU A 115 1.99 -20.50 10.17
N GLY A 116 1.15 -19.95 9.32
CA GLY A 116 0.38 -18.76 9.58
C GLY A 116 -0.85 -18.67 8.71
N GLY A 117 -1.58 -17.60 8.86
CA GLY A 117 -2.75 -17.36 8.05
C GLY A 117 -3.31 -15.98 8.27
N HIS A 118 -4.32 -15.64 7.47
CA HIS A 118 -5.10 -14.46 7.74
C HIS A 118 -6.55 -14.59 7.31
N VAL A 119 -7.40 -13.92 8.04
CA VAL A 119 -8.83 -13.87 7.84
C VAL A 119 -9.26 -12.44 7.69
N GLN A 120 -9.99 -12.15 6.61
CA GLN A 120 -10.63 -10.87 6.40
C GLN A 120 -12.14 -11.09 6.23
N ILE A 121 -12.92 -10.32 6.98
CA ILE A 121 -14.38 -10.37 6.94
C ILE A 121 -14.85 -8.97 6.58
N ASP A 122 -15.61 -8.87 5.49
CA ASP A 122 -16.15 -7.63 4.98
C ASP A 122 -17.67 -7.52 5.21
N SER A 123 -18.09 -6.30 5.46
CA SER A 123 -19.48 -5.88 5.43
C SER A 123 -19.60 -4.67 4.53
N ILE A 124 -20.32 -4.80 3.44
CA ILE A 124 -20.49 -3.75 2.43
C ILE A 124 -21.96 -3.35 2.34
N ASN A 125 -22.18 -2.05 2.41
CA ASN A 125 -23.51 -1.46 2.30
C ASN A 125 -23.53 -0.34 1.25
N TRP A 126 -24.38 -0.48 0.25
CA TRP A 126 -24.66 0.56 -0.74
C TRP A 126 -25.69 1.53 -0.16
N ALA A 127 -25.21 2.63 0.42
CA ALA A 127 -26.05 3.61 1.09
C ALA A 127 -26.86 4.45 0.10
N HIS A 128 -26.31 4.70 -1.08
CA HIS A 128 -26.95 5.45 -2.15
C HIS A 128 -26.47 4.97 -3.53
N VAL A 129 -27.37 4.94 -4.50
CA VAL A 129 -27.09 4.69 -5.92
C VAL A 129 -27.94 5.65 -6.74
N GLU A 130 -27.26 6.50 -7.51
CA GLU A 130 -27.90 7.41 -8.46
C GLU A 130 -28.01 6.72 -9.83
N ASN A 131 -29.12 6.87 -10.51
CA ASN A 131 -29.42 6.27 -11.80
C ASN A 131 -29.39 4.72 -11.80
N PRO A 132 -30.41 4.07 -11.27
CA PRO A 132 -30.61 2.65 -11.48
C PRO A 132 -30.78 2.37 -13.00
N PRO A 133 -30.36 1.21 -13.49
CA PRO A 133 -30.27 -0.03 -12.72
C PRO A 133 -28.84 -0.53 -12.47
N VAL A 134 -28.04 0.12 -11.64
CA VAL A 134 -26.82 -0.50 -11.11
C VAL A 134 -27.28 -1.62 -10.18
N PRO A 135 -26.91 -2.89 -10.41
CA PRO A 135 -27.32 -4.01 -9.57
C PRO A 135 -26.52 -4.04 -8.25
N ALA A 136 -26.67 -2.99 -7.46
CA ALA A 136 -26.03 -2.85 -6.17
C ALA A 136 -26.72 -3.77 -5.13
N PHE A 137 -25.94 -4.43 -4.31
CA PHE A 137 -26.43 -5.28 -3.21
C PHE A 137 -25.52 -5.18 -2.00
N ASN A 138 -26.12 -5.26 -0.82
CA ASN A 138 -25.41 -5.30 0.44
C ASN A 138 -24.99 -6.75 0.72
N TYR A 139 -23.77 -6.92 1.23
CA TYR A 139 -23.27 -8.25 1.52
C TYR A 139 -22.35 -8.29 2.72
N PHE A 140 -22.14 -9.51 3.21
CA PHE A 140 -21.19 -9.87 4.23
C PHE A 140 -20.44 -11.11 3.75
N GLU A 141 -19.11 -11.09 3.77
CA GLU A 141 -18.30 -12.17 3.20
C GLU A 141 -17.02 -12.43 3.99
N PHE A 142 -16.47 -13.63 3.82
CA PHE A 142 -15.05 -13.85 4.05
C PHE A 142 -14.30 -13.35 2.81
N ARG A 143 -13.74 -12.16 2.89
CA ARG A 143 -12.97 -11.56 1.79
C ARG A 143 -11.70 -12.35 1.50
N ARG A 144 -11.05 -12.86 2.55
CA ARG A 144 -9.88 -13.76 2.47
C ARG A 144 -9.91 -14.73 3.63
N LEU A 145 -9.66 -15.99 3.32
CA LEU A 145 -9.44 -17.04 4.31
C LEU A 145 -8.20 -17.83 3.90
N ARG A 146 -7.04 -17.36 4.33
CA ARG A 146 -5.75 -17.86 3.86
C ARG A 146 -4.99 -18.62 4.91
N LEU A 147 -4.38 -19.71 4.46
CA LEU A 147 -3.37 -20.45 5.22
C LEU A 147 -2.05 -20.35 4.47
N MET A 148 -0.96 -20.19 5.21
CA MET A 148 0.37 -20.07 4.62
C MET A 148 1.41 -20.86 5.40
N ALA A 149 2.42 -21.33 4.68
CA ALA A 149 3.64 -21.90 5.22
C ALA A 149 4.82 -21.13 4.64
N ASP A 150 5.56 -20.47 5.49
CA ASP A 150 6.81 -19.79 5.15
C ASP A 150 7.99 -20.63 5.64
N GLY A 151 9.01 -20.79 4.85
CA GLY A 151 10.17 -21.55 5.27
C GLY A 151 11.49 -20.98 4.78
N VAL A 152 12.54 -21.27 5.55
CA VAL A 152 13.92 -20.98 5.17
C VAL A 152 14.73 -22.25 5.24
N GLY A 153 15.68 -22.42 4.31
CA GLY A 153 16.49 -23.63 4.24
C GLY A 153 17.93 -23.34 3.90
N TYR A 154 18.85 -24.08 4.54
CA TYR A 154 20.29 -24.01 4.33
C TYR A 154 20.90 -22.60 4.42
N GLY A 155 20.14 -21.64 4.96
CA GLY A 155 20.54 -20.22 5.04
C GLY A 155 20.43 -19.43 3.74
N VAL A 156 20.18 -20.09 2.61
CA VAL A 156 20.16 -19.47 1.27
C VAL A 156 18.85 -19.63 0.50
N TYR A 157 17.93 -20.46 0.99
CA TYR A 157 16.63 -20.65 0.37
C TYR A 157 15.52 -20.08 1.24
N ASP A 158 14.53 -19.50 0.63
CA ASP A 158 13.23 -19.27 1.22
C ASP A 158 12.11 -19.77 0.30
N PHE A 159 11.00 -20.19 0.89
CA PHE A 159 9.82 -20.57 0.16
C PHE A 159 8.55 -20.07 0.85
N ARG A 160 7.51 -19.91 0.09
CA ARG A 160 6.16 -19.72 0.59
C ARG A 160 5.18 -20.60 -0.17
N ILE A 161 4.27 -21.18 0.57
CA ILE A 161 3.04 -21.79 0.04
C ILE A 161 1.89 -21.10 0.73
N GLN A 162 0.99 -20.50 -0.05
CA GLN A 162 -0.21 -19.84 0.45
C GLN A 162 -1.42 -20.29 -0.37
N ILE A 163 -2.43 -20.75 0.33
CA ILE A 163 -3.72 -21.12 -0.24
C ILE A 163 -4.79 -20.17 0.26
N ASP A 164 -5.74 -19.84 -0.60
CA ASP A 164 -6.94 -19.08 -0.29
C ASP A 164 -8.17 -19.98 -0.40
N ILE A 165 -9.05 -19.89 0.56
CA ILE A 165 -10.29 -20.66 0.62
C ILE A 165 -11.43 -19.64 0.60
N GLU A 166 -11.61 -18.99 -0.54
CA GLU A 166 -12.67 -18.02 -0.71
C GLU A 166 -13.65 -18.46 -1.81
N PRO A 167 -14.93 -18.13 -1.73
CA PRO A 167 -15.83 -18.32 -2.84
C PRO A 167 -15.45 -17.32 -3.93
N GLU A 168 -15.02 -17.82 -5.10
CA GLU A 168 -14.76 -17.00 -6.28
C GLU A 168 -15.87 -17.16 -7.32
N GLY A 169 -16.33 -16.06 -7.91
CA GLY A 169 -17.21 -16.04 -9.07
C GLY A 169 -18.53 -15.30 -8.87
N GLU A 170 -19.06 -14.74 -9.96
CA GLU A 170 -20.33 -14.01 -10.01
C GLU A 170 -21.53 -14.90 -9.63
N ASP A 171 -21.39 -16.22 -9.74
CA ASP A 171 -22.41 -17.24 -9.41
C ASP A 171 -22.05 -18.05 -8.15
N ALA A 172 -21.08 -17.61 -7.37
CA ALA A 172 -20.53 -18.34 -6.22
C ALA A 172 -21.49 -18.43 -5.04
N VAL A 173 -22.66 -18.95 -5.27
CA VAL A 173 -23.63 -19.18 -4.18
C VAL A 173 -23.22 -20.36 -3.29
N THR A 174 -22.28 -21.22 -3.69
CA THR A 174 -22.33 -22.54 -3.04
C THR A 174 -21.03 -23.31 -2.82
N THR A 175 -19.93 -23.01 -3.45
CA THR A 175 -18.75 -23.88 -3.28
C THR A 175 -17.49 -23.07 -3.10
N PRO A 176 -16.86 -23.08 -1.91
CA PRO A 176 -15.55 -22.49 -1.74
C PRO A 176 -14.55 -23.21 -2.64
N VAL A 177 -13.81 -22.45 -3.44
CA VAL A 177 -12.72 -22.95 -4.27
C VAL A 177 -11.42 -22.68 -3.55
N THR A 178 -10.55 -23.67 -3.51
CA THR A 178 -9.20 -23.49 -2.98
C THR A 178 -8.28 -23.04 -4.10
N VAL A 179 -7.74 -21.85 -3.98
CA VAL A 179 -6.83 -21.25 -4.97
C VAL A 179 -5.42 -21.14 -4.40
N ILE A 180 -4.42 -21.51 -5.18
CA ILE A 180 -3.01 -21.31 -4.83
C ILE A 180 -2.68 -19.85 -5.13
N LYS A 181 -2.40 -19.05 -4.08
CA LYS A 181 -1.96 -17.65 -4.23
C LYS A 181 -0.44 -17.56 -4.37
N ASP A 182 0.31 -18.05 -3.41
CA ASP A 182 1.78 -18.09 -3.49
C ASP A 182 2.27 -19.54 -3.46
N ALA A 183 3.15 -19.92 -4.36
CA ALA A 183 3.86 -21.19 -4.35
C ALA A 183 5.21 -21.00 -5.05
N TYR A 184 6.23 -20.61 -4.30
CA TYR A 184 7.53 -20.27 -4.87
C TYR A 184 8.70 -20.69 -3.99
N LEU A 185 9.84 -20.82 -4.64
CA LEU A 185 11.16 -20.95 -4.04
C LEU A 185 12.01 -19.76 -4.44
N THR A 186 12.71 -19.17 -3.48
CA THR A 186 13.73 -18.14 -3.71
C THR A 186 15.10 -18.70 -3.36
N MET A 187 16.09 -18.45 -4.19
CA MET A 187 17.50 -18.62 -3.87
C MET A 187 18.07 -17.23 -3.60
N ASN A 188 18.66 -17.06 -2.44
CA ASN A 188 19.26 -15.82 -1.97
C ASN A 188 20.80 -15.85 -2.13
N GLU A 189 21.43 -14.70 -1.97
CA GLU A 189 22.89 -14.51 -1.99
C GLU A 189 23.55 -14.91 -3.32
N ILE A 190 22.81 -14.79 -4.43
CA ILE A 190 23.37 -15.03 -5.76
C ILE A 190 24.27 -13.85 -6.12
N PRO A 191 25.56 -14.09 -6.47
CA PRO A 191 26.45 -13.01 -6.87
C PRO A 191 25.85 -12.15 -7.98
N VAL A 192 25.88 -10.81 -7.82
CA VAL A 192 25.35 -9.80 -8.75
C VAL A 192 23.83 -9.69 -8.77
N LEU A 193 23.10 -10.80 -8.67
CA LEU A 193 21.63 -10.82 -8.78
C LEU A 193 20.92 -10.74 -7.44
N ASP A 194 21.61 -11.06 -6.35
CA ASP A 194 21.15 -11.18 -4.97
C ASP A 194 20.05 -12.26 -4.79
N ARG A 195 18.88 -12.16 -5.44
CA ARG A 195 17.82 -13.16 -5.34
C ARG A 195 17.35 -13.62 -6.70
N TRP A 196 17.06 -14.93 -6.80
CA TRP A 196 16.32 -15.52 -7.90
C TRP A 196 15.15 -16.31 -7.38
N ARG A 197 13.95 -16.00 -7.88
CA ARG A 197 12.69 -16.63 -7.48
C ARG A 197 12.05 -17.33 -8.65
N ILE A 198 11.48 -18.52 -8.38
CA ILE A 198 10.69 -19.29 -9.34
C ILE A 198 9.42 -19.81 -8.67
N GLY A 199 8.30 -19.78 -9.38
CA GLY A 199 7.00 -20.27 -8.91
C GLY A 199 5.88 -19.28 -9.20
N ASN A 200 4.79 -19.40 -8.44
CA ASN A 200 3.64 -18.48 -8.50
C ASN A 200 3.78 -17.41 -7.41
N PHE A 201 3.89 -16.15 -7.81
CA PHE A 201 4.09 -15.02 -6.89
C PHE A 201 3.73 -13.70 -7.57
N PHE A 202 3.65 -12.62 -6.79
CA PHE A 202 3.36 -11.28 -7.33
C PHE A 202 4.31 -10.89 -8.45
N VAL A 203 3.73 -10.50 -9.59
CA VAL A 203 4.48 -9.85 -10.67
C VAL A 203 5.09 -8.56 -10.13
N PRO A 204 6.43 -8.37 -10.22
CA PRO A 204 7.08 -7.20 -9.64
C PRO A 204 6.82 -5.93 -10.46
N PHE A 205 5.71 -5.29 -10.18
CA PHE A 205 5.25 -4.07 -10.84
C PHE A 205 4.30 -3.32 -9.91
N SER A 206 4.44 -1.99 -9.77
CA SER A 206 3.64 -1.11 -8.88
C SER A 206 3.93 -1.29 -7.39
N LEU A 207 4.14 -0.21 -6.67
CA LEU A 207 4.36 -0.18 -5.23
C LEU A 207 3.13 -0.68 -4.46
N GLU A 208 1.93 -0.27 -4.87
CA GLU A 208 0.70 -0.70 -4.22
C GLU A 208 0.44 -2.20 -4.45
N GLN A 209 0.75 -2.71 -5.64
CA GLN A 209 0.55 -4.12 -5.98
C GLN A 209 1.47 -5.04 -5.20
N VAL A 210 2.77 -4.73 -5.13
CA VAL A 210 3.74 -5.59 -4.41
C VAL A 210 3.63 -5.46 -2.89
N THR A 211 2.97 -4.42 -2.38
CA THR A 211 2.63 -4.32 -0.95
C THR A 211 1.61 -5.39 -0.60
N ASN A 212 1.93 -6.19 0.42
CA ASN A 212 1.07 -7.30 0.85
C ASN A 212 -0.33 -6.80 1.21
N ASP A 213 -1.36 -7.58 0.92
CA ASP A 213 -2.77 -7.26 1.20
C ASP A 213 -3.01 -6.91 2.67
N THR A 214 -2.28 -7.55 3.60
CA THR A 214 -2.36 -7.30 5.04
C THR A 214 -1.76 -5.95 5.45
N ASN A 215 -0.95 -5.34 4.58
CA ASN A 215 -0.25 -4.07 4.83
C ASN A 215 -0.90 -2.90 4.07
N ASN A 216 -1.83 -3.18 3.16
CA ASN A 216 -2.62 -2.16 2.49
C ASN A 216 -3.52 -1.43 3.50
N ILE A 217 -3.60 -0.10 3.37
CA ILE A 217 -4.35 0.73 4.31
C ILE A 217 -5.82 0.89 3.91
N PHE A 218 -6.21 0.55 2.68
CA PHE A 218 -7.59 0.55 2.19
C PHE A 218 -8.14 -0.87 2.07
N LEU A 219 -9.47 -1.02 2.03
CA LEU A 219 -10.14 -2.31 1.84
C LEU A 219 -9.63 -2.99 0.58
N GLU A 220 -9.65 -2.28 -0.54
CA GLU A 220 -9.12 -2.76 -1.80
C GLU A 220 -8.09 -1.77 -2.36
N ARG A 221 -7.23 -2.24 -3.27
CA ARG A 221 -6.29 -1.41 -3.99
C ARG A 221 -7.00 -0.32 -4.79
N SER A 222 -6.26 0.69 -5.21
CA SER A 222 -6.78 1.75 -6.07
C SER A 222 -7.31 1.19 -7.40
N ILE A 223 -8.22 1.90 -8.03
CA ILE A 223 -8.83 1.48 -9.31
C ILE A 223 -7.79 1.10 -10.36
N PRO A 224 -6.75 1.91 -10.64
CA PRO A 224 -5.77 1.56 -11.67
C PRO A 224 -4.93 0.33 -11.31
N THR A 225 -4.73 0.05 -10.03
CA THR A 225 -3.96 -1.11 -9.58
C THR A 225 -4.82 -2.38 -9.55
N GLN A 226 -6.10 -2.27 -9.20
CA GLN A 226 -7.00 -3.40 -9.00
C GLN A 226 -7.36 -4.10 -10.34
N GLY A 227 -6.44 -4.91 -10.85
CA GLY A 227 -6.67 -5.75 -12.04
C GLY A 227 -6.72 -5.03 -13.38
N ILE A 228 -6.37 -3.72 -13.43
CA ILE A 228 -6.34 -2.95 -14.69
C ILE A 228 -4.91 -2.90 -15.25
N PHE A 229 -3.99 -2.30 -14.53
CA PHE A 229 -2.62 -2.09 -14.99
C PHE A 229 -1.60 -2.99 -14.33
N ALA A 230 -1.86 -3.45 -13.10
CA ALA A 230 -0.98 -4.33 -12.37
C ALA A 230 -1.50 -5.76 -12.38
N ALA A 231 -0.64 -6.69 -12.75
CA ALA A 231 -0.92 -8.11 -12.65
C ALA A 231 -0.85 -8.57 -11.18
N ASP A 232 -1.65 -9.54 -10.81
CA ASP A 232 -1.59 -10.18 -9.49
C ASP A 232 -0.44 -11.21 -9.45
N ARG A 233 -0.70 -12.39 -9.00
CA ARG A 233 0.26 -13.50 -8.93
C ARG A 233 0.22 -14.32 -10.20
N GLU A 234 1.40 -14.64 -10.71
CA GLU A 234 1.55 -15.44 -11.91
C GLU A 234 2.70 -16.43 -11.78
N LEU A 235 2.62 -17.52 -12.55
CA LEU A 235 3.69 -18.48 -12.64
C LEU A 235 4.84 -17.90 -13.45
N GLY A 236 6.04 -17.84 -12.88
CA GLY A 236 7.18 -17.29 -13.59
C GLY A 236 8.48 -17.38 -12.82
N MET A 237 9.42 -16.57 -13.28
CA MET A 237 10.70 -16.38 -12.60
C MET A 237 11.07 -14.91 -12.58
N ALA A 238 11.71 -14.49 -11.50
CA ALA A 238 12.21 -13.13 -11.36
C ALA A 238 13.56 -13.09 -10.65
N VAL A 239 14.31 -12.06 -10.96
CA VAL A 239 15.57 -11.70 -10.30
C VAL A 239 15.40 -10.37 -9.58
N TYR A 240 16.06 -10.26 -8.44
CA TYR A 240 16.00 -9.08 -7.59
C TYR A 240 17.42 -8.65 -7.24
N GLY A 241 17.65 -7.38 -7.17
CA GLY A 241 18.91 -6.83 -6.74
C GLY A 241 18.71 -5.62 -5.83
N VAL A 242 19.69 -5.39 -4.98
CA VAL A 242 19.77 -4.25 -4.08
C VAL A 242 21.24 -3.83 -3.95
N ASN A 243 21.47 -2.53 -3.87
CA ASN A 243 22.83 -2.04 -3.59
C ASN A 243 23.16 -2.12 -2.08
N ASP A 244 24.44 -1.96 -1.73
CA ASP A 244 24.92 -2.06 -0.35
C ASP A 244 24.25 -1.05 0.59
N ALA A 245 23.93 0.15 0.09
CA ALA A 245 23.23 1.19 0.85
C ALA A 245 21.75 0.89 1.06
N LYS A 246 21.19 -0.08 0.34
CA LYS A 246 19.75 -0.42 0.31
C LYS A 246 18.84 0.76 -0.04
N ASP A 247 19.37 1.73 -0.77
CA ASP A 247 18.62 2.88 -1.27
C ASP A 247 18.17 2.71 -2.72
N PHE A 248 18.75 1.75 -3.46
CA PHE A 248 18.38 1.41 -4.82
C PHE A 248 18.05 -0.09 -4.93
N THR A 249 16.87 -0.41 -5.48
CA THR A 249 16.50 -1.79 -5.80
C THR A 249 16.04 -1.92 -7.24
N TRP A 250 16.23 -3.09 -7.80
CA TRP A 250 15.73 -3.44 -9.11
C TRP A 250 15.17 -4.85 -9.14
N THR A 251 14.16 -5.06 -9.95
CA THR A 251 13.57 -6.38 -10.19
C THR A 251 13.26 -6.54 -11.67
N SER A 252 13.39 -7.75 -12.18
CA SER A 252 12.94 -8.10 -13.52
C SER A 252 12.45 -9.54 -13.54
N GLY A 253 11.39 -9.81 -14.30
CA GLY A 253 10.82 -11.15 -14.35
C GLY A 253 10.10 -11.44 -15.65
N VAL A 254 9.94 -12.74 -15.89
CA VAL A 254 9.16 -13.30 -16.99
C VAL A 254 8.11 -14.24 -16.43
N PHE A 255 6.89 -14.12 -16.91
CA PHE A 255 5.72 -14.81 -16.38
C PHE A 255 4.90 -15.37 -17.50
N VAL A 256 4.16 -16.40 -17.22
CA VAL A 256 3.08 -16.91 -18.06
C VAL A 256 1.76 -16.58 -17.38
N ASP A 257 0.71 -16.54 -18.15
CA ASP A 257 -0.61 -16.21 -17.64
C ASP A 257 -1.03 -17.13 -16.48
N SER A 258 -1.91 -16.62 -15.67
CA SER A 258 -2.25 -17.17 -14.36
C SER A 258 -2.70 -18.64 -14.40
N LEU A 259 -2.17 -19.44 -13.48
CA LEU A 259 -2.71 -20.76 -13.10
C LEU A 259 -3.89 -20.60 -12.10
N SER A 260 -4.71 -19.58 -12.24
CA SER A 260 -5.66 -19.17 -11.22
C SER A 260 -6.70 -20.22 -10.86
N GLU A 261 -7.08 -21.09 -11.79
CA GLU A 261 -8.15 -22.07 -11.57
C GLU A 261 -7.68 -23.51 -11.63
N ALA A 262 -6.43 -23.76 -12.05
CA ALA A 262 -5.90 -25.11 -12.21
C ALA A 262 -4.43 -25.20 -11.80
N THR A 263 -4.08 -26.27 -11.08
CA THR A 263 -2.67 -26.56 -10.77
C THR A 263 -1.89 -27.08 -11.99
N LYS A 264 -2.53 -27.18 -13.13
CA LYS A 264 -1.95 -27.67 -14.37
C LYS A 264 -2.62 -27.00 -15.56
N GLU A 265 -1.84 -26.28 -16.33
CA GLU A 265 -2.22 -25.80 -17.64
C GLU A 265 -1.28 -26.37 -18.70
N ARG A 266 -1.80 -26.59 -19.91
CA ARG A 266 -0.95 -26.99 -21.03
C ARG A 266 -0.30 -25.76 -21.62
N ILE A 267 1.01 -25.82 -21.79
CA ILE A 267 1.73 -24.86 -22.63
C ILE A 267 1.32 -25.14 -24.06
N ASP A 268 0.29 -24.49 -24.51
CA ASP A 268 -0.19 -24.50 -25.90
C ASP A 268 -0.18 -23.09 -26.48
N ASN A 269 -0.88 -22.88 -27.59
CA ASN A 269 -0.93 -21.60 -28.27
C ASN A 269 -1.79 -20.52 -27.55
N LYS A 270 -2.24 -20.78 -26.32
CA LYS A 270 -3.15 -19.88 -25.58
C LYS A 270 -2.53 -19.26 -24.33
N GLN A 271 -1.29 -19.60 -24.01
CA GLN A 271 -0.60 -18.99 -22.89
C GLN A 271 -0.06 -17.60 -23.26
N GLY A 272 -0.53 -16.61 -22.56
CA GLY A 272 0.04 -15.28 -22.57
C GLY A 272 1.46 -15.26 -21.99
N GLN A 273 2.19 -14.22 -22.29
CA GLN A 273 3.52 -13.97 -21.77
C GLN A 273 3.57 -12.56 -21.19
N ARG A 274 4.20 -12.45 -20.03
CA ARG A 274 4.40 -11.17 -19.37
C ARG A 274 5.88 -10.97 -19.04
N VAL A 275 6.36 -9.74 -19.27
CA VAL A 275 7.71 -9.34 -18.87
C VAL A 275 7.59 -8.09 -18.02
N SER A 276 8.15 -8.13 -16.82
CA SER A 276 8.14 -7.02 -15.90
C SER A 276 9.54 -6.52 -15.59
N GLY A 277 9.64 -5.23 -15.32
CA GLY A 277 10.84 -4.59 -14.78
C GLY A 277 10.42 -3.44 -13.84
N ARG A 278 11.03 -3.35 -12.66
CA ARG A 278 10.78 -2.27 -11.69
C ARG A 278 12.09 -1.80 -11.09
N LEU A 279 12.23 -0.49 -10.97
CA LEU A 279 13.36 0.19 -10.32
C LEU A 279 12.83 1.07 -9.21
N THR A 280 13.51 1.10 -8.07
CA THR A 280 13.14 2.01 -6.97
C THR A 280 14.38 2.67 -6.39
N TYR A 281 14.18 3.89 -5.90
CA TYR A 281 15.23 4.68 -5.27
C TYR A 281 14.67 5.44 -4.07
N LEU A 282 15.47 5.51 -3.01
CA LEU A 282 15.20 6.29 -1.81
C LEU A 282 16.08 7.55 -1.79
N PRO A 283 15.62 8.69 -2.36
CA PRO A 283 16.35 9.95 -2.31
C PRO A 283 16.63 10.42 -0.88
N TYR A 284 15.79 10.04 0.03
CA TYR A 284 15.94 10.33 1.45
C TYR A 284 15.43 9.16 2.31
N TYR A 285 16.21 8.78 3.29
CA TYR A 285 15.86 7.79 4.31
C TYR A 285 16.55 8.14 5.62
N ASP A 286 15.81 8.35 6.68
CA ASP A 286 16.32 8.67 8.00
C ASP A 286 16.72 7.38 8.75
N GLU A 287 17.99 7.02 8.66
CA GLU A 287 18.54 5.81 9.30
C GLU A 287 18.33 5.78 10.82
N PRO A 288 18.56 6.89 11.58
CA PRO A 288 18.37 6.87 13.03
C PRO A 288 16.95 6.49 13.49
N SER A 289 15.94 6.85 12.71
CA SER A 289 14.54 6.54 13.02
C SER A 289 14.01 5.33 12.29
N ASN A 290 14.86 4.59 11.56
CA ASN A 290 14.49 3.45 10.74
C ASN A 290 13.37 3.76 9.74
N GLY A 291 13.52 4.90 9.03
CA GLY A 291 12.60 5.31 7.97
C GLY A 291 11.30 5.96 8.43
N ARG A 292 11.27 6.52 9.64
CA ARG A 292 10.16 7.39 10.06
C ARG A 292 10.02 8.65 9.18
N TYR A 293 11.10 9.02 8.49
CA TYR A 293 11.16 10.07 7.49
C TYR A 293 11.84 9.51 6.25
N LEU A 294 11.11 9.46 5.15
CA LEU A 294 11.62 8.94 3.89
C LEU A 294 10.91 9.55 2.68
N VAL A 295 11.60 9.48 1.56
CA VAL A 295 11.03 9.70 0.23
C VAL A 295 11.40 8.50 -0.63
N HIS A 296 10.40 7.89 -1.24
CA HIS A 296 10.51 6.80 -2.21
C HIS A 296 10.13 7.32 -3.59
N THR A 297 10.91 6.96 -4.57
CA THR A 297 10.62 7.13 -5.99
C THR A 297 10.84 5.80 -6.70
N GLY A 298 10.06 5.53 -7.70
CA GLY A 298 10.19 4.30 -8.47
C GLY A 298 9.44 4.35 -9.78
N GLY A 299 9.51 3.26 -10.49
CA GLY A 299 8.74 3.06 -11.70
C GLY A 299 9.03 1.69 -12.32
N GLY A 300 8.19 1.30 -13.23
CA GLY A 300 8.29 0.00 -13.88
C GLY A 300 7.69 -0.02 -15.27
N VAL A 301 7.94 -1.12 -15.94
CA VAL A 301 7.34 -1.46 -17.23
C VAL A 301 6.82 -2.89 -17.15
N LEU A 302 5.61 -3.09 -17.66
CA LEU A 302 4.95 -4.38 -17.79
C LEU A 302 4.52 -4.55 -19.25
N TYR A 303 5.15 -5.49 -19.93
CA TYR A 303 4.74 -5.92 -21.27
C TYR A 303 3.89 -7.17 -21.17
N THR A 304 2.71 -7.16 -21.78
CA THR A 304 1.80 -8.30 -21.84
C THR A 304 1.51 -8.65 -23.29
N HIS A 305 1.74 -9.90 -23.64
CA HIS A 305 1.33 -10.50 -24.89
C HIS A 305 0.26 -11.55 -24.61
N ASP A 306 -0.95 -11.30 -25.06
CA ASP A 306 -2.06 -12.23 -24.95
C ASP A 306 -2.14 -13.11 -26.18
N GLN A 307 -2.05 -14.41 -26.02
CA GLN A 307 -2.11 -15.35 -27.14
C GLN A 307 -3.50 -15.56 -27.69
N ASP A 308 -4.54 -15.40 -26.89
CA ASP A 308 -5.92 -15.38 -27.36
C ASP A 308 -6.23 -14.09 -28.16
N GLN A 309 -5.29 -13.15 -28.17
CA GLN A 309 -5.40 -11.86 -28.87
C GLN A 309 -6.67 -11.09 -28.47
N LEU A 310 -7.05 -11.22 -27.21
CA LEU A 310 -8.20 -10.53 -26.61
C LEU A 310 -7.74 -9.75 -25.37
N ALA A 311 -8.08 -8.48 -25.32
CA ALA A 311 -7.90 -7.65 -24.12
C ALA A 311 -9.27 -7.20 -23.60
N ARG A 312 -9.38 -7.03 -22.29
CA ARG A 312 -10.54 -6.45 -21.64
C ARG A 312 -10.10 -5.71 -20.38
N PHE A 313 -10.52 -4.46 -20.26
CA PHE A 313 -10.24 -3.60 -19.12
C PHE A 313 -11.54 -3.26 -18.40
N ARG A 314 -11.73 -3.79 -17.22
CA ARG A 314 -12.94 -3.57 -16.42
C ARG A 314 -12.61 -3.47 -14.93
N THR A 315 -13.37 -2.68 -14.18
CA THR A 315 -13.21 -2.60 -12.73
C THR A 315 -14.54 -2.37 -12.02
N ARG A 316 -14.60 -2.91 -10.81
CA ARG A 316 -15.63 -2.65 -9.81
C ARG A 316 -15.30 -1.37 -9.03
N PRO A 317 -16.19 -0.84 -8.20
CA PRO A 317 -15.82 0.04 -7.10
C PRO A 317 -14.72 -0.60 -6.24
N GLN A 318 -14.10 0.18 -5.38
CA GLN A 318 -13.01 -0.34 -4.52
C GLN A 318 -13.56 -1.27 -3.40
N ILE A 319 -14.35 -2.24 -3.82
CA ILE A 319 -14.93 -3.36 -3.05
C ILE A 319 -14.72 -4.66 -3.82
N HIS A 320 -14.85 -5.78 -3.13
CA HIS A 320 -14.60 -7.10 -3.75
C HIS A 320 -15.74 -7.51 -4.68
N GLU A 321 -16.95 -7.56 -4.17
CA GLU A 321 -18.12 -7.95 -4.94
C GLU A 321 -18.96 -6.72 -5.34
N GLY A 322 -19.51 -6.76 -6.54
CA GLY A 322 -20.35 -5.70 -7.06
C GLY A 322 -20.27 -5.56 -8.58
N PRO A 323 -21.05 -4.67 -9.16
CA PRO A 323 -21.09 -4.48 -10.60
C PRO A 323 -19.81 -3.84 -11.13
N PHE A 324 -19.43 -4.22 -12.34
CA PHE A 324 -18.36 -3.51 -13.07
C PHE A 324 -18.90 -2.16 -13.54
N LEU A 325 -18.43 -1.08 -12.94
CA LEU A 325 -18.89 0.27 -13.29
C LEU A 325 -18.28 0.81 -14.59
N ILE A 326 -17.11 0.26 -14.98
CA ILE A 326 -16.48 0.53 -16.25
C ILE A 326 -16.01 -0.79 -16.86
N ASP A 327 -16.21 -0.97 -18.17
CA ASP A 327 -15.87 -2.19 -18.89
C ASP A 327 -15.68 -1.87 -20.38
N SER A 328 -14.51 -2.19 -20.92
CA SER A 328 -14.23 -2.00 -22.35
C SER A 328 -14.92 -3.04 -23.24
N GLY A 329 -15.50 -4.11 -22.64
CA GLY A 329 -15.76 -5.31 -23.38
C GLY A 329 -14.46 -6.01 -23.82
N ALA A 330 -14.58 -7.23 -24.29
CA ALA A 330 -13.46 -7.94 -24.90
C ALA A 330 -13.25 -7.45 -26.35
N PHE A 331 -12.03 -7.12 -26.73
CA PHE A 331 -11.67 -6.66 -28.06
C PHE A 331 -10.33 -7.26 -28.53
N PRO A 332 -10.12 -7.40 -29.86
CA PRO A 332 -8.89 -7.97 -30.39
C PRO A 332 -7.68 -7.06 -30.14
N ALA A 333 -6.67 -7.59 -29.43
CA ALA A 333 -5.39 -6.93 -29.20
C ALA A 333 -4.24 -7.94 -29.26
N ARG A 334 -3.07 -7.53 -29.76
CA ARG A 334 -1.87 -8.40 -29.78
C ARG A 334 -1.11 -8.32 -28.48
N SER A 335 -0.99 -7.13 -27.96
CA SER A 335 -0.20 -6.86 -26.77
C SER A 335 -0.55 -5.50 -26.17
N TYR A 336 -0.13 -5.29 -24.95
CA TYR A 336 -0.11 -3.96 -24.36
C TYR A 336 1.12 -3.77 -23.47
N THR A 337 1.59 -2.52 -23.44
CA THR A 337 2.74 -2.14 -22.63
C THR A 337 2.30 -1.07 -21.65
N THR A 338 2.43 -1.37 -20.38
CA THR A 338 2.09 -0.47 -19.29
C THR A 338 3.35 0.04 -18.62
N GLY A 339 3.48 1.35 -18.49
CA GLY A 339 4.48 2.01 -17.65
C GLY A 339 3.84 2.59 -16.39
N ASN A 340 4.58 2.62 -15.29
CA ASN A 340 4.17 3.37 -14.11
C ASN A 340 5.30 4.22 -13.53
N ILE A 341 4.91 5.24 -12.75
CA ILE A 341 5.78 6.05 -11.92
C ILE A 341 5.24 5.99 -10.50
N GLU A 342 6.12 5.78 -9.52
CA GLU A 342 5.82 5.61 -8.10
C GLU A 342 6.41 6.78 -7.31
N LEU A 343 5.64 7.31 -6.38
CA LEU A 343 6.08 8.30 -5.41
C LEU A 343 5.45 8.00 -4.06
N ALA A 344 6.26 7.92 -3.01
CA ALA A 344 5.75 7.86 -1.66
C ALA A 344 6.63 8.64 -0.69
N THR A 345 6.03 9.18 0.35
CA THR A 345 6.74 9.84 1.44
C THR A 345 6.11 9.48 2.78
N VAL A 346 6.95 9.29 3.76
CA VAL A 346 6.57 9.17 5.17
C VAL A 346 7.22 10.31 5.92
N TRP A 347 6.44 11.05 6.71
CA TRP A 347 6.94 12.17 7.50
C TRP A 347 6.35 12.10 8.92
N GLY A 348 6.95 11.28 9.75
CA GLY A 348 6.39 10.95 11.05
C GLY A 348 5.03 10.24 10.89
N PRO A 349 3.97 10.72 11.53
CA PRO A 349 2.65 10.10 11.44
C PRO A 349 1.94 10.33 10.11
N PHE A 350 2.42 11.25 9.27
CA PHE A 350 1.84 11.57 7.97
C PHE A 350 2.52 10.79 6.85
N SER A 351 1.74 10.27 5.91
CA SER A 351 2.27 9.65 4.69
C SER A 351 1.42 9.99 3.46
N VAL A 352 2.08 10.01 2.32
CA VAL A 352 1.45 10.13 1.00
C VAL A 352 2.01 9.04 0.10
N GLN A 353 1.16 8.46 -0.75
CA GLN A 353 1.58 7.57 -1.83
C GLN A 353 0.78 7.88 -3.08
N SER A 354 1.43 7.82 -4.23
CA SER A 354 0.82 8.08 -5.54
C SER A 354 1.49 7.22 -6.59
N GLU A 355 0.69 6.73 -7.52
CA GLU A 355 1.20 6.14 -8.76
C GLU A 355 0.40 6.65 -9.95
N MET A 356 1.07 6.75 -11.10
CA MET A 356 0.46 7.06 -12.38
C MET A 356 0.82 5.95 -13.36
N PHE A 357 -0.18 5.51 -14.12
CA PHE A 357 -0.07 4.42 -15.09
C PHE A 357 -0.44 4.92 -16.48
N LEU A 358 0.29 4.46 -17.46
CA LEU A 358 0.00 4.68 -18.87
C LEU A 358 0.19 3.36 -19.62
N SER A 359 -0.83 2.91 -20.35
CA SER A 359 -0.76 1.70 -21.15
C SER A 359 -1.08 1.99 -22.60
N ASN A 360 -0.23 1.51 -23.49
CA ASN A 360 -0.43 1.53 -24.93
C ASN A 360 -0.86 0.13 -25.37
N VAL A 361 -2.02 0.03 -25.98
CA VAL A 361 -2.66 -1.23 -26.41
C VAL A 361 -2.59 -1.34 -27.94
N ASP A 362 -1.89 -2.37 -28.44
CA ASP A 362 -1.79 -2.70 -29.87
C ASP A 362 -3.02 -3.50 -30.28
N ARG A 363 -4.05 -2.81 -30.79
CA ARG A 363 -5.29 -3.42 -31.24
C ARG A 363 -5.13 -4.08 -32.60
N ILE A 364 -5.83 -5.18 -32.84
CA ILE A 364 -5.88 -5.85 -34.15
C ILE A 364 -6.97 -5.19 -34.97
N ASN A 365 -6.60 -4.78 -36.18
CA ASN A 365 -7.48 -4.13 -37.15
C ASN A 365 -8.07 -2.76 -36.72
N ASP A 366 -7.46 -2.12 -35.75
CA ASP A 366 -7.83 -0.79 -35.28
C ASP A 366 -6.57 0.01 -34.85
N GLU A 367 -6.71 1.32 -34.70
CA GLU A 367 -5.59 2.13 -34.20
C GLU A 367 -5.21 1.75 -32.77
N ALA A 368 -3.93 1.89 -32.44
CA ALA A 368 -3.48 1.68 -31.04
C ALA A 368 -4.22 2.64 -30.11
N ALA A 369 -4.59 2.14 -28.95
CA ALA A 369 -5.27 2.92 -27.91
C ALA A 369 -4.37 3.16 -26.71
N THR A 370 -4.46 4.36 -26.16
CA THR A 370 -3.78 4.73 -24.93
C THR A 370 -4.80 4.84 -23.79
N ILE A 371 -4.58 4.08 -22.73
CA ILE A 371 -5.38 4.13 -21.52
C ILE A 371 -4.51 4.56 -20.33
N SER A 372 -5.10 5.25 -19.37
CA SER A 372 -4.35 5.79 -18.23
C SER A 372 -5.12 5.72 -16.93
N GLY A 373 -4.40 5.72 -15.84
CA GLY A 373 -4.95 5.80 -14.50
C GLY A 373 -3.96 6.38 -13.52
N ALA A 374 -4.46 6.90 -12.43
CA ALA A 374 -3.64 7.44 -11.36
C ALA A 374 -4.36 7.31 -10.04
N TYR A 375 -3.60 7.30 -8.95
CA TYR A 375 -4.13 7.51 -7.62
C TYR A 375 -3.19 8.36 -6.79
N VAL A 376 -3.75 9.02 -5.81
CA VAL A 376 -3.04 9.61 -4.70
C VAL A 376 -3.82 9.35 -3.43
N TYR A 377 -3.11 8.92 -2.39
CA TYR A 377 -3.70 8.81 -1.07
C TYR A 377 -2.79 9.39 0.01
N PHE A 378 -3.40 9.77 1.10
CA PHE A 378 -2.73 10.19 2.31
C PHE A 378 -3.22 9.35 3.49
N SER A 379 -2.36 9.22 4.48
CA SER A 379 -2.72 8.70 5.80
C SER A 379 -2.10 9.53 6.91
N TYR A 380 -2.75 9.52 8.08
CA TYR A 380 -2.29 10.21 9.26
C TYR A 380 -2.62 9.43 10.52
N PHE A 381 -1.59 9.01 11.24
CA PHE A 381 -1.76 8.35 12.53
C PHE A 381 -2.06 9.35 13.64
N LEU A 382 -3.29 9.31 14.18
CA LEU A 382 -3.72 10.16 15.29
C LEU A 382 -2.95 9.86 16.57
N THR A 383 -2.47 8.66 16.71
CA THR A 383 -1.70 8.14 17.86
C THR A 383 -0.20 8.27 17.71
N GLY A 384 0.27 8.71 16.54
CA GLY A 384 1.65 9.12 16.31
C GLY A 384 2.56 8.08 15.69
N GLU A 385 2.06 6.88 15.35
CA GLU A 385 2.82 5.85 14.61
C GLU A 385 3.21 6.36 13.22
N ASN A 386 3.89 5.54 12.46
CA ASN A 386 4.22 5.80 11.07
C ASN A 386 4.06 4.54 10.23
N ARG A 387 3.87 4.70 8.94
CA ARG A 387 3.93 3.58 8.01
C ARG A 387 5.36 3.04 7.96
N ILE A 388 5.49 1.73 8.11
CA ILE A 388 6.78 1.04 8.04
C ILE A 388 7.11 0.80 6.57
N TYR A 389 8.37 1.03 6.20
CA TYR A 389 8.87 0.80 4.85
C TYR A 389 9.98 -0.24 4.86
N GLU A 390 9.80 -1.29 4.07
CA GLU A 390 10.77 -2.36 3.87
C GLU A 390 11.59 -2.03 2.62
N ARG A 391 12.84 -1.63 2.82
CA ARG A 391 13.76 -1.22 1.74
C ARG A 391 14.03 -2.36 0.76
N TYR A 392 14.04 -3.60 1.26
CA TYR A 392 14.21 -4.81 0.49
C TYR A 392 13.45 -5.96 1.16
N GLY A 393 12.13 -5.87 1.10
CA GLY A 393 11.22 -6.87 1.65
C GLY A 393 11.06 -8.10 0.75
N GLN A 394 9.98 -8.83 0.94
CA GLN A 394 9.69 -10.07 0.23
C GLN A 394 9.55 -9.86 -1.29
N HIS A 395 8.99 -8.75 -1.73
CA HIS A 395 8.74 -8.42 -3.15
C HIS A 395 9.59 -7.21 -3.62
N GLY A 396 10.74 -6.98 -2.99
CA GLY A 396 11.57 -5.80 -3.19
C GLY A 396 11.16 -4.66 -2.26
N ALA A 397 11.30 -3.42 -2.71
CA ALA A 397 10.90 -2.25 -1.95
C ALA A 397 9.38 -2.16 -1.83
N GLN A 398 8.84 -2.13 -0.60
CA GLN A 398 7.40 -2.21 -0.31
C GLN A 398 7.07 -1.58 1.04
N PHE A 399 5.78 -1.34 1.32
CA PHE A 399 5.35 -1.02 2.67
C PHE A 399 5.14 -2.27 3.51
N GLY A 400 5.56 -2.21 4.77
CA GLY A 400 5.45 -3.27 5.75
C GLY A 400 4.25 -3.09 6.68
N ARG A 401 4.23 -3.92 7.72
CA ARG A 401 3.13 -3.97 8.69
C ARG A 401 3.21 -2.83 9.69
N THR A 402 2.07 -2.18 9.93
CA THR A 402 1.93 -1.19 11.00
C THR A 402 1.95 -1.88 12.37
N VAL A 403 2.76 -1.36 13.28
CA VAL A 403 2.87 -1.81 14.66
C VAL A 403 2.45 -0.67 15.59
N PRO A 404 1.37 -0.83 16.38
CA PRO A 404 0.97 0.17 17.36
C PRO A 404 2.05 0.41 18.42
N PHE A 405 2.22 1.65 18.86
CA PHE A 405 3.09 1.95 20.00
C PHE A 405 2.62 1.27 21.29
N SER A 406 1.32 1.07 21.40
CA SER A 406 0.70 0.34 22.50
C SER A 406 -0.49 -0.45 21.99
N ASN A 407 -0.54 -1.72 22.26
CA ASN A 407 -1.66 -2.57 21.90
C ASN A 407 -2.93 -2.15 22.63
N PHE A 408 -4.07 -2.45 22.02
CA PHE A 408 -5.38 -2.24 22.63
C PHE A 408 -5.51 -3.04 23.92
N PHE A 409 -6.16 -2.48 24.94
CA PHE A 409 -6.18 -3.02 26.30
C PHE A 409 -6.76 -4.44 26.43
N LEU A 410 -7.53 -4.92 25.46
CA LEU A 410 -8.02 -6.31 25.46
C LEU A 410 -6.98 -7.34 24.96
N VAL A 411 -5.88 -6.86 24.36
CA VAL A 411 -4.79 -7.74 23.94
C VAL A 411 -3.87 -7.99 25.12
N PRO A 412 -3.44 -9.23 25.40
CA PRO A 412 -2.52 -9.51 26.50
C PRO A 412 -1.28 -8.60 26.44
N GLY A 413 -0.99 -7.90 27.56
CA GLY A 413 0.07 -6.89 27.63
C GLY A 413 -0.29 -5.54 27.01
N GLY A 414 -1.50 -5.35 26.49
CA GLY A 414 -2.00 -4.08 25.97
C GLY A 414 -2.43 -3.15 27.10
N HIS A 415 -2.03 -1.87 27.01
CA HIS A 415 -2.35 -0.84 28.00
C HIS A 415 -2.83 0.46 27.34
N GLY A 416 -3.05 0.48 26.04
CA GLY A 416 -3.36 1.67 25.28
C GLY A 416 -4.60 1.55 24.37
N PRO A 417 -4.83 2.55 23.53
CA PRO A 417 -5.96 2.59 22.61
C PRO A 417 -5.73 1.80 21.31
N GLY A 418 -4.56 1.18 21.10
CA GLY A 418 -4.11 0.75 19.78
C GLY A 418 -3.67 1.93 18.93
N ALA A 419 -3.46 1.71 17.63
CA ALA A 419 -3.15 2.79 16.69
C ALA A 419 -4.39 3.19 15.88
N TRP A 420 -4.55 4.49 15.63
CA TRP A 420 -5.66 5.07 14.88
C TRP A 420 -5.13 5.85 13.67
N GLU A 421 -5.55 5.48 12.47
CA GLU A 421 -5.09 6.05 11.21
C GLU A 421 -6.26 6.61 10.41
N LEU A 422 -6.27 7.91 10.15
CA LEU A 422 -7.14 8.55 9.17
C LEU A 422 -6.54 8.37 7.77
N LYS A 423 -7.39 8.16 6.76
CA LYS A 423 -6.96 7.95 5.39
C LYS A 423 -7.91 8.58 4.39
N GLY A 424 -7.37 8.98 3.25
CA GLY A 424 -8.17 9.45 2.13
C GLY A 424 -7.48 9.17 0.82
N ARG A 425 -8.23 8.80 -0.22
CA ARG A 425 -7.72 8.45 -1.54
C ARG A 425 -8.61 9.06 -2.61
N TRP A 426 -7.97 9.55 -3.66
CA TRP A 426 -8.57 9.77 -4.96
C TRP A 426 -7.90 8.82 -5.95
N SER A 427 -8.69 8.17 -6.80
CA SER A 427 -8.20 7.36 -7.91
C SER A 427 -9.01 7.60 -9.17
N ASN A 428 -8.34 7.46 -10.31
CA ASN A 428 -8.89 7.73 -11.63
C ASN A 428 -8.51 6.64 -12.62
N LEU A 429 -9.42 6.36 -13.54
CA LEU A 429 -9.18 5.51 -14.71
C LEU A 429 -9.81 6.16 -15.93
N THR A 430 -9.07 6.22 -17.04
CA THR A 430 -9.51 6.77 -18.32
C THR A 430 -9.37 5.73 -19.41
N LEU A 431 -10.51 5.28 -19.94
CA LEU A 431 -10.64 4.33 -21.06
C LEU A 431 -11.35 4.96 -22.26
N THR A 432 -11.20 6.28 -22.45
CA THR A 432 -11.92 7.02 -23.51
C THR A 432 -11.55 6.59 -24.93
N GLU A 433 -10.31 6.18 -25.16
CA GLU A 433 -9.88 5.65 -26.49
C GLU A 433 -10.40 4.23 -26.76
N LEU A 434 -11.02 3.60 -25.76
CA LEU A 434 -11.75 2.34 -25.87
C LEU A 434 -13.28 2.55 -25.79
N ASP A 435 -13.75 3.80 -25.97
CA ASP A 435 -15.16 4.20 -25.85
C ASP A 435 -15.83 3.87 -24.50
N SER A 436 -15.05 3.52 -23.46
CA SER A 436 -15.56 3.02 -22.19
C SER A 436 -15.64 4.09 -21.09
N GLY A 437 -15.22 5.33 -21.38
CA GLY A 437 -15.42 6.49 -20.52
C GLY A 437 -14.35 6.70 -19.46
N GLN A 438 -14.75 7.36 -18.39
CA GLN A 438 -13.90 7.71 -17.24
C GLN A 438 -14.54 7.28 -15.94
N TYR A 439 -13.68 6.89 -15.01
CA TYR A 439 -14.06 6.53 -13.66
C TYR A 439 -13.19 7.27 -12.64
N ASN A 440 -13.81 7.88 -11.65
CA ASN A 440 -13.16 8.48 -10.49
C ASN A 440 -13.75 7.86 -9.23
N ASP A 441 -12.91 7.75 -8.21
CA ASP A 441 -13.31 7.25 -6.91
C ASP A 441 -12.68 8.10 -5.81
N PHE A 442 -13.49 8.46 -4.82
CA PHE A 442 -13.05 9.16 -3.62
C PHE A 442 -13.32 8.26 -2.42
N THR A 443 -12.29 7.89 -1.69
CA THR A 443 -12.41 7.06 -0.49
C THR A 443 -11.90 7.81 0.72
N PHE A 444 -12.67 7.83 1.80
CA PHE A 444 -12.24 8.31 3.11
C PHE A 444 -12.49 7.24 4.15
N GLY A 445 -11.61 7.15 5.14
CA GLY A 445 -11.76 6.08 6.12
C GLY A 445 -10.89 6.24 7.36
N LEU A 446 -11.07 5.26 8.23
CA LEU A 446 -10.40 5.14 9.51
C LEU A 446 -9.97 3.70 9.71
N ASN A 447 -8.71 3.48 10.07
CA ASN A 447 -8.19 2.20 10.51
C ASN A 447 -7.94 2.25 12.01
N TRP A 448 -8.33 1.20 12.68
CA TRP A 448 -8.02 0.97 14.09
C TRP A 448 -7.23 -0.33 14.23
N TYR A 449 -5.96 -0.21 14.54
CA TYR A 449 -5.05 -1.33 14.79
C TYR A 449 -5.09 -1.67 16.28
N TRP A 450 -5.63 -2.82 16.62
CA TRP A 450 -5.68 -3.31 18.01
C TRP A 450 -4.32 -3.85 18.43
N SER A 451 -3.63 -4.47 17.49
CA SER A 451 -2.25 -4.95 17.61
C SER A 451 -1.60 -4.95 16.22
N ASP A 452 -0.40 -5.44 16.11
CA ASP A 452 0.25 -5.72 14.83
C ASP A 452 -0.46 -6.81 14.00
N ARG A 453 -1.42 -7.55 14.59
CA ARG A 453 -2.11 -8.69 13.97
C ARG A 453 -3.60 -8.53 13.78
N VAL A 454 -4.21 -7.57 14.46
CA VAL A 454 -5.67 -7.36 14.41
C VAL A 454 -5.96 -5.91 14.12
N ARG A 455 -6.80 -5.66 13.12
CA ARG A 455 -7.30 -4.31 12.82
C ARG A 455 -8.76 -4.33 12.37
N THR A 456 -9.41 -3.21 12.55
CA THR A 456 -10.74 -2.91 11.98
C THR A 456 -10.58 -1.71 11.06
N MET A 457 -11.22 -1.76 9.90
CA MET A 457 -11.16 -0.72 8.88
C MET A 457 -12.58 -0.25 8.57
N PHE A 458 -12.74 1.06 8.39
CA PHE A 458 -14.00 1.70 8.00
C PHE A 458 -13.73 2.61 6.81
N GLU A 459 -14.58 2.55 5.78
CA GLU A 459 -14.47 3.37 4.58
C GLU A 459 -15.83 3.86 4.10
N TRP A 460 -15.85 5.09 3.64
CA TRP A 460 -16.84 5.61 2.73
C TRP A 460 -16.19 5.75 1.35
N ILE A 461 -16.83 5.14 0.35
CA ILE A 461 -16.33 5.05 -1.03
C ILE A 461 -17.35 5.73 -1.91
N HIS A 462 -16.92 6.66 -2.77
CA HIS A 462 -17.77 7.45 -3.64
C HIS A 462 -17.32 7.32 -5.10
N PRO A 463 -17.76 6.27 -5.81
CA PRO A 463 -17.50 6.06 -7.23
C PRO A 463 -18.31 7.01 -8.10
N VAL A 464 -17.66 7.55 -9.14
CA VAL A 464 -18.27 8.43 -10.14
C VAL A 464 -17.83 8.02 -11.54
N THR A 465 -18.75 7.58 -12.37
CA THR A 465 -18.48 7.30 -13.80
C THR A 465 -18.98 8.43 -14.68
N ARG A 466 -18.25 8.73 -15.74
CA ARG A 466 -18.56 9.79 -16.70
C ARG A 466 -18.17 9.38 -18.10
N PHE A 467 -18.97 9.85 -19.07
CA PHE A 467 -18.73 9.66 -20.51
C PHE A 467 -18.68 8.19 -20.95
N GLY A 468 -18.71 7.97 -22.27
CA GLY A 468 -18.54 6.67 -22.90
C GLY A 468 -19.69 5.70 -22.71
N THR A 469 -19.46 4.47 -23.15
CA THR A 469 -20.39 3.34 -23.02
C THR A 469 -20.12 2.55 -21.75
N THR A 470 -20.17 3.22 -20.59
CA THR A 470 -20.15 2.50 -19.31
C THR A 470 -21.36 1.57 -19.23
N PRO A 471 -21.27 0.41 -18.59
CA PRO A 471 -22.37 -0.57 -18.57
C PRO A 471 -23.71 0.01 -18.06
N TYR A 472 -23.65 1.00 -17.18
CA TYR A 472 -24.84 1.62 -16.55
C TYR A 472 -25.00 3.11 -16.87
N GLY A 473 -24.18 3.65 -17.81
CA GLY A 473 -24.11 5.08 -18.06
C GLY A 473 -23.41 5.88 -16.95
N PRO A 474 -23.44 7.23 -17.02
CA PRO A 474 -22.95 8.07 -15.95
C PRO A 474 -23.70 7.79 -14.66
N THR A 475 -23.00 7.47 -13.60
CA THR A 475 -23.59 7.16 -12.29
C THR A 475 -22.68 7.58 -11.15
N THR A 476 -23.26 7.81 -10.00
CA THR A 476 -22.58 8.00 -8.73
C THR A 476 -23.22 7.15 -7.64
N SER A 477 -22.45 6.77 -6.65
CA SER A 477 -22.94 5.95 -5.55
C SER A 477 -22.20 6.32 -4.26
N ASP A 478 -22.79 5.90 -3.13
CA ASP A 478 -22.12 5.97 -1.82
C ASP A 478 -22.12 4.58 -1.21
N ILE A 479 -20.95 4.09 -0.89
CA ILE A 479 -20.74 2.76 -0.33
C ILE A 479 -20.05 2.89 1.02
N ILE A 480 -20.57 2.20 2.03
CA ILE A 480 -19.97 2.10 3.36
C ILE A 480 -19.39 0.70 3.51
N GLY A 481 -18.09 0.62 3.68
CA GLY A 481 -17.36 -0.62 3.90
C GLY A 481 -16.80 -0.72 5.31
N MET A 482 -16.84 -1.92 5.88
CA MET A 482 -16.15 -2.26 7.11
C MET A 482 -15.43 -3.59 6.91
N ARG A 483 -14.18 -3.68 7.36
CA ARG A 483 -13.40 -4.93 7.38
C ARG A 483 -12.87 -5.20 8.78
N PHE A 484 -13.00 -6.44 9.20
CA PHE A 484 -12.22 -7.01 10.29
C PHE A 484 -11.11 -7.87 9.72
N ASP A 485 -9.87 -7.59 10.11
CA ASP A 485 -8.65 -8.24 9.58
C ASP A 485 -7.85 -8.84 10.75
N PHE A 486 -7.61 -10.13 10.66
CA PHE A 486 -6.91 -10.90 11.69
C PHE A 486 -5.83 -11.77 11.06
N ASN A 487 -4.59 -11.66 11.56
CA ASN A 487 -3.43 -12.43 11.13
C ASN A 487 -2.90 -13.28 12.30
N PHE A 488 -2.45 -14.48 12.04
CA PHE A 488 -1.88 -15.38 13.05
C PHE A 488 -0.65 -16.14 12.56
#